data_1f3cce5b4425953722c34f62cb577f47
#
_entry.id   1f3cce5b4425953722c34f62cb577f47
#
_cell.length_a   1.000
_cell.length_b   1.000
_cell.length_c   1.000
_cell.angle_alpha   90.00
_cell.angle_beta   90.00
_cell.angle_gamma   90.00
#
_symmetry.space_group_name_H-M   'P 1'
#
loop_
_entity.id
_entity.type
_entity.pdbx_description
1 polymer ?
#
loop_
_entity_poly.entity_id
_entity_poly.type
_entity_poly.pdbx_seq_one_letter_code
_entity_poly.pdbx_strand_id
1 'polypeptide(L)'
;MKFIAATNNPGKMXELRRILERMGHTVQSQREAGLTLEPEENGATFAENARIKAQAICEVAHLPTIADDSGLCVDALDGAPGVYSARYCGHHGDDEANNDKLLAELANXPEGARAARFVSSVCVCXPDGRCATFEGVCPGRIGFVRRGTNGFGYDPLFIPDKVGIPGTEDARENTQGRSYAELSAEEKDAISHRGRAMALMARRLEMFLADESLVGMTSGEAWLQVRRSLKQKDPE
;
A
#
# COMPACT_ATOMS: atom_id res chain seq x y z
N MET A 1 0.53 -0.88 19.77
CA MET A 1 0.67 -2.34 19.55
C MET A 1 2.04 -2.64 18.96
N LYS A 2 2.45 -3.88 19.07
CA LYS A 2 3.66 -4.37 18.41
C LYS A 2 3.27 -5.22 17.22
N PHE A 3 3.71 -4.80 16.03
CA PHE A 3 3.37 -5.48 14.77
C PHE A 3 4.57 -6.20 14.19
N ILE A 4 4.29 -7.31 13.52
CA ILE A 4 5.22 -7.87 12.54
C ILE A 4 4.77 -7.33 11.18
N ALA A 5 5.70 -6.82 10.39
CA ALA A 5 5.40 -6.40 9.03
C ALA A 5 5.79 -7.52 8.07
N ALA A 6 4.80 -8.05 7.36
CA ALA A 6 5.00 -9.17 6.46
C ALA A 6 5.45 -8.65 5.10
N THR A 7 6.69 -8.16 5.05
CA THR A 7 7.26 -7.66 3.82
C THR A 7 8.78 -7.85 3.83
N ASN A 8 9.33 -8.14 2.66
CA ASN A 8 10.76 -8.14 2.45
C ASN A 8 11.21 -6.99 1.55
N ASN A 9 10.32 -6.07 1.25
CA ASN A 9 10.61 -4.90 0.43
C ASN A 9 11.13 -3.78 1.33
N PRO A 10 12.39 -3.37 1.22
CA PRO A 10 12.94 -2.37 2.15
C PRO A 10 12.25 -1.01 2.03
N GLY A 11 11.80 -0.64 0.84
CA GLY A 11 11.11 0.64 0.68
C GLY A 11 9.78 0.65 1.40
N LYS A 12 9.00 -0.44 1.28
CA LYS A 12 7.74 -0.54 2.00
C LYS A 12 7.99 -0.57 3.51
N MET A 13 9.00 -1.28 3.94
CA MET A 13 9.32 -1.36 5.36
C MET A 13 9.61 0.01 5.97
N UNK A 14 10.14 0.62 5.32
CA UNK A 14 10.46 1.88 5.72
C UNK A 14 9.36 2.71 5.91
N GLU A 15 8.55 2.78 4.94
CA GLU A 15 7.34 3.58 5.04
C GLU A 15 6.42 3.07 6.16
N LEU A 16 6.22 1.77 6.24
CA LEU A 16 5.37 1.20 7.28
C LEU A 16 5.90 1.54 8.67
N ARG A 17 7.20 1.41 8.88
CA ARG A 17 7.79 1.71 10.17
C ARG A 17 7.56 3.18 10.55
N ARG A 18 7.83 4.08 9.61
CA ARG A 18 7.69 5.50 9.87
C ARG A 18 6.26 5.87 10.24
N ILE A 19 5.30 5.35 9.47
CA ILE A 19 3.89 5.66 9.70
C ILE A 19 3.40 5.03 11.00
N LEU A 20 3.71 3.75 11.24
CA LEU A 20 3.25 3.07 12.45
C LEU A 20 3.84 3.69 13.70
N GLU A 21 5.11 4.09 13.66
CA GLU A 21 5.73 4.71 14.84
C GLU A 21 5.10 6.05 15.16
N ARG A 22 4.72 6.82 14.13
CA ARG A 22 3.99 8.07 14.37
C ARG A 22 2.63 7.82 15.01
N MET A 23 2.04 6.67 14.74
CA MET A 23 0.76 6.28 15.34
C MET A 23 0.91 5.71 16.76
N GLY A 24 2.13 5.59 17.25
CA GLY A 24 2.36 5.06 18.58
C GLY A 24 2.58 3.56 18.65
N HIS A 25 2.76 2.91 17.52
CA HIS A 25 2.99 1.47 17.46
C HIS A 25 4.47 1.19 17.24
N THR A 26 4.88 -0.04 17.51
CA THR A 26 6.21 -0.52 17.14
C THR A 26 6.04 -1.58 16.06
N VAL A 27 7.07 -1.75 15.24
CA VAL A 27 7.01 -2.71 14.16
C VAL A 27 8.38 -3.36 13.96
N GLN A 28 8.35 -4.65 13.69
CA GLN A 28 9.53 -5.44 13.38
C GLN A 28 9.26 -6.11 12.05
N SER A 29 10.24 -6.09 11.15
CA SER A 29 10.03 -6.80 9.88
C SER A 29 10.03 -8.30 10.11
N GLN A 30 9.45 -9.06 9.17
CA GLN A 30 9.49 -10.50 9.30
C GLN A 30 10.94 -11.00 9.30
N ARG A 31 11.83 -10.35 8.55
CA ARG A 31 13.23 -10.73 8.54
C ARG A 31 13.87 -10.52 9.91
N GLU A 32 13.60 -9.36 10.55
CA GLU A 32 14.13 -9.08 11.88
C GLU A 32 13.61 -10.09 12.90
N ALA A 33 12.41 -10.61 12.67
CA ALA A 33 11.82 -11.61 13.56
C ALA A 33 12.28 -13.04 13.24
N GLY A 34 13.14 -13.20 12.25
CA GLY A 34 13.66 -14.51 11.89
C GLY A 34 12.69 -15.35 11.09
N LEU A 35 11.67 -14.76 10.48
CA LEU A 35 10.67 -15.49 9.73
C LEU A 35 11.01 -15.44 8.24
N THR A 36 11.28 -16.61 7.67
CA THR A 36 11.72 -16.70 6.27
C THR A 36 10.63 -17.12 5.31
N LEU A 37 9.43 -17.38 5.81
CA LEU A 37 8.30 -17.80 4.98
C LEU A 37 7.98 -16.74 3.95
N GLU A 38 7.81 -17.16 2.69
CA GLU A 38 7.42 -16.26 1.62
C GLU A 38 6.16 -16.80 0.96
N PRO A 39 4.99 -16.39 1.45
CA PRO A 39 3.73 -16.91 0.90
C PRO A 39 3.59 -16.56 -0.57
N GLU A 40 3.04 -17.47 -1.33
CA GLU A 40 2.80 -17.23 -2.75
C GLU A 40 1.65 -16.23 -2.89
N GLU A 41 1.89 -15.14 -3.60
CA GLU A 41 0.88 -14.09 -3.81
C GLU A 41 0.14 -14.38 -5.11
N ASN A 42 -0.82 -15.30 -5.02
CA ASN A 42 -1.56 -15.73 -6.18
C ASN A 42 -2.98 -15.17 -6.23
N GLY A 43 -3.26 -14.15 -5.44
CA GLY A 43 -4.55 -13.49 -5.49
C GLY A 43 -4.69 -12.60 -6.71
N ALA A 44 -5.93 -12.33 -7.10
CA ALA A 44 -6.22 -11.49 -8.24
C ALA A 44 -6.26 -10.01 -7.90
N THR A 45 -6.32 -9.68 -6.62
CA THR A 45 -6.43 -8.28 -6.17
C THR A 45 -5.38 -7.97 -5.13
N PHE A 46 -5.13 -6.68 -4.94
CA PHE A 46 -4.23 -6.24 -3.88
C PHE A 46 -4.72 -6.70 -2.51
N ALA A 47 -6.02 -6.61 -2.27
CA ALA A 47 -6.57 -7.00 -0.97
C ALA A 47 -6.35 -8.48 -0.70
N GLU A 48 -6.56 -9.32 -1.71
CA GLU A 48 -6.34 -10.75 -1.55
C GLU A 48 -4.88 -11.06 -1.23
N ASN A 49 -3.97 -10.43 -1.93
CA ASN A 49 -2.55 -10.68 -1.72
C ASN A 49 -2.09 -10.16 -0.35
N ALA A 50 -2.59 -9.01 0.08
CA ALA A 50 -2.25 -8.50 1.41
C ALA A 50 -2.72 -9.47 2.49
N ARG A 51 -3.94 -9.99 2.34
CA ARG A 51 -4.48 -10.95 3.31
C ARG A 51 -3.67 -12.24 3.34
N ILE A 52 -3.31 -12.76 2.17
CA ILE A 52 -2.49 -13.97 2.09
C ILE A 52 -1.21 -13.79 2.89
N LYS A 53 -0.53 -12.66 2.68
CA LYS A 53 0.73 -12.42 3.39
C LYS A 53 0.52 -12.24 4.89
N ALA A 54 -0.46 -11.44 5.27
CA ALA A 54 -0.66 -11.16 6.69
C ALA A 54 -1.06 -12.41 7.45
N GLN A 55 -1.96 -13.21 6.88
CA GLN A 55 -2.40 -14.45 7.52
C GLN A 55 -1.26 -15.43 7.69
N ALA A 56 -0.50 -15.65 6.63
CA ALA A 56 0.55 -16.66 6.67
C ALA A 56 1.62 -16.32 7.71
N ILE A 57 2.00 -15.06 7.76
CA ILE A 57 3.03 -14.66 8.73
C ILE A 57 2.45 -14.61 10.14
N CYS A 58 1.20 -14.17 10.29
CA CYS A 58 0.58 -14.14 11.61
C CYS A 58 0.47 -15.55 12.21
N GLU A 59 0.17 -16.53 11.38
CA GLU A 59 0.03 -17.91 11.85
C GLU A 59 1.34 -18.44 12.44
N VAL A 60 2.48 -18.04 11.91
CA VAL A 60 3.75 -18.50 12.46
C VAL A 60 4.30 -17.57 13.52
N ALA A 61 4.02 -16.27 13.44
CA ALA A 61 4.55 -15.30 14.40
C ALA A 61 3.73 -15.26 15.71
N HIS A 62 2.44 -15.53 15.63
CA HIS A 62 1.52 -15.41 16.77
C HIS A 62 1.52 -14.02 17.36
N LEU A 63 1.69 -13.02 16.52
CA LEU A 63 1.68 -11.60 16.89
C LEU A 63 0.85 -10.85 15.87
N PRO A 64 0.29 -9.70 16.24
CA PRO A 64 -0.39 -8.88 15.23
C PRO A 64 0.52 -8.63 14.04
N THR A 65 -0.01 -8.86 12.86
CA THR A 65 0.78 -8.80 11.63
C THR A 65 0.11 -7.84 10.67
N ILE A 66 0.93 -7.03 10.01
CA ILE A 66 0.46 -6.09 8.99
C ILE A 66 1.17 -6.41 7.68
N ALA A 67 0.40 -6.40 6.60
CA ALA A 67 0.96 -6.62 5.27
C ALA A 67 0.40 -5.58 4.33
N ASP A 68 1.20 -5.22 3.35
CA ASP A 68 0.80 -4.30 2.29
C ASP A 68 0.95 -5.01 0.96
N ASP A 69 -0.07 -4.90 0.11
CA ASP A 69 0.10 -5.18 -1.29
C ASP A 69 -0.35 -3.94 -2.05
N SER A 70 0.50 -3.47 -2.95
CA SER A 70 0.29 -2.18 -3.57
C SER A 70 0.84 -2.20 -4.99
N GLY A 71 0.39 -1.27 -5.78
CA GLY A 71 0.87 -1.19 -7.14
C GLY A 71 0.36 0.03 -7.86
N LEU A 72 0.91 0.23 -9.03
CA LEU A 72 0.60 1.32 -9.92
C LEU A 72 -0.36 0.83 -10.98
N CYS A 73 -1.45 1.57 -11.19
CA CYS A 73 -2.43 1.24 -12.22
C CYS A 73 -2.51 2.40 -13.19
N VAL A 74 -2.26 2.14 -14.48
CA VAL A 74 -2.22 3.17 -15.51
C VAL A 74 -3.39 2.96 -16.46
N ASP A 75 -4.22 3.99 -16.62
CA ASP A 75 -5.45 3.86 -17.41
C ASP A 75 -5.16 3.48 -18.86
N ALA A 76 -4.16 4.10 -19.47
CA ALA A 76 -3.84 3.82 -20.87
C ALA A 76 -3.34 2.39 -21.10
N LEU A 77 -2.97 1.70 -20.02
CA LEU A 77 -2.51 0.31 -20.08
C LEU A 77 -3.54 -0.64 -19.49
N ASP A 78 -4.80 -0.23 -19.44
CA ASP A 78 -5.90 -1.03 -18.89
C ASP A 78 -5.62 -1.49 -17.46
N GLY A 79 -4.97 -0.62 -16.68
CA GLY A 79 -4.69 -0.88 -15.28
C GLY A 79 -3.35 -1.53 -15.00
N ALA A 80 -2.60 -1.91 -16.04
CA ALA A 80 -1.26 -2.44 -15.81
C ALA A 80 -0.34 -1.34 -15.30
N PRO A 81 0.70 -1.65 -14.54
CA PRO A 81 1.16 -2.98 -14.12
C PRO A 81 0.30 -3.66 -13.06
N GLY A 82 -0.49 -2.91 -12.27
CA GLY A 82 -1.42 -3.50 -11.31
C GLY A 82 -0.72 -4.41 -10.31
N VAL A 83 -1.28 -5.61 -10.10
CA VAL A 83 -0.71 -6.54 -9.12
C VAL A 83 0.68 -7.04 -9.53
N TYR A 84 1.08 -6.80 -10.76
CA TYR A 84 2.40 -7.20 -11.26
C TYR A 84 3.44 -6.09 -11.15
N SER A 85 3.14 -5.02 -10.41
CA SER A 85 3.99 -3.83 -10.40
C SER A 85 5.44 -4.13 -10.03
N ALA A 86 5.69 -5.01 -9.06
CA ALA A 86 7.06 -5.28 -8.62
C ALA A 86 7.85 -6.11 -9.62
N ARG A 87 7.17 -6.81 -10.52
CA ARG A 87 7.84 -7.69 -11.49
C ARG A 87 7.42 -7.39 -12.93
N TYR A 88 7.10 -6.12 -13.18
CA TYR A 88 6.57 -5.69 -14.48
C TYR A 88 7.53 -5.98 -15.62
N CYS A 89 8.84 -5.85 -15.37
CA CYS A 89 9.86 -6.11 -16.38
C CYS A 89 10.12 -7.60 -16.63
N GLY A 90 9.49 -8.47 -15.85
CA GLY A 90 9.64 -9.92 -15.98
C GLY A 90 10.34 -10.58 -14.81
N HIS A 91 10.97 -9.80 -13.93
CA HIS A 91 11.57 -10.35 -12.73
C HIS A 91 11.43 -9.33 -11.61
N HIS A 92 11.56 -9.81 -10.39
CA HIS A 92 11.22 -9.05 -9.20
C HIS A 92 12.34 -8.09 -8.81
N GLY A 93 11.96 -6.90 -8.36
CA GLY A 93 12.87 -6.04 -7.63
C GLY A 93 13.80 -5.16 -8.46
N ASP A 94 13.56 -5.05 -9.75
CA ASP A 94 14.39 -4.22 -10.63
C ASP A 94 13.64 -2.94 -10.97
N ASP A 95 13.76 -1.93 -10.10
CA ASP A 95 13.02 -0.69 -10.27
C ASP A 95 13.37 0.00 -11.59
N GLU A 96 14.65 0.02 -11.96
CA GLU A 96 15.05 0.71 -13.18
C GLU A 96 14.46 0.05 -14.42
N ALA A 97 14.49 -1.28 -14.48
CA ALA A 97 13.90 -1.98 -15.62
C ALA A 97 12.38 -1.82 -15.66
N ASN A 98 11.74 -1.80 -14.50
CA ASN A 98 10.30 -1.57 -14.44
C ASN A 98 9.95 -0.17 -14.97
N ASN A 99 10.72 0.83 -14.57
CA ASN A 99 10.51 2.20 -15.03
C ASN A 99 10.78 2.32 -16.53
N ASP A 100 11.84 1.66 -17.02
CA ASP A 100 12.13 1.66 -18.45
C ASP A 100 10.98 1.10 -19.25
N LYS A 101 10.42 -0.03 -18.79
CA LYS A 101 9.30 -0.64 -19.50
C LYS A 101 8.09 0.28 -19.50
N LEU A 102 7.80 0.90 -18.36
CA LEU A 102 6.64 1.79 -18.27
C LEU A 102 6.79 2.97 -19.22
N LEU A 103 7.96 3.58 -19.26
CA LEU A 103 8.20 4.70 -20.18
C LEU A 103 8.06 4.26 -21.63
N ALA A 104 8.58 3.08 -21.97
CA ALA A 104 8.48 2.59 -23.33
C ALA A 104 7.04 2.35 -23.74
N GLU A 105 6.24 1.76 -22.86
CA GLU A 105 4.85 1.46 -23.17
C GLU A 105 3.99 2.72 -23.26
N LEU A 106 4.41 3.81 -22.62
CA LEU A 106 3.68 5.07 -22.69
C LEU A 106 4.33 6.07 -23.63
N ALA A 107 5.27 5.64 -24.47
CA ALA A 107 6.03 6.55 -25.32
C ALA A 107 5.12 7.37 -26.23
N ASN A 108 4.00 6.83 -26.66
CA ASN A 108 3.05 7.54 -27.53
C ASN A 108 1.81 8.06 -26.81
N UNK A 109 1.62 8.02 -25.33
CA UNK A 109 0.66 8.40 -24.74
C UNK A 109 0.90 9.68 -24.47
N PRO A 110 0.14 10.70 -25.08
CA PRO A 110 0.41 12.13 -24.92
C PRO A 110 0.02 12.63 -23.53
N GLU A 111 0.47 13.84 -23.22
CA GLU A 111 0.03 14.48 -22.00
C GLU A 111 -1.49 14.58 -22.02
N GLY A 112 -2.11 14.35 -20.84
CA GLY A 112 -3.57 14.32 -20.76
C GLY A 112 -4.14 12.92 -20.91
N ALA A 113 -3.35 11.97 -21.40
CA ALA A 113 -3.77 10.57 -21.53
C ALA A 113 -2.92 9.63 -20.67
N ARG A 114 -2.25 10.17 -19.65
CA ARG A 114 -1.31 9.40 -18.84
C ARG A 114 -1.79 9.24 -17.40
N ALA A 115 -3.10 9.30 -17.19
CA ALA A 115 -3.68 9.17 -15.86
C ALA A 115 -3.33 7.84 -15.22
N ALA A 116 -3.06 7.87 -13.94
CA ALA A 116 -2.67 6.68 -13.20
C ALA A 116 -3.07 6.85 -11.75
N ARG A 117 -2.97 5.76 -10.99
CA ARG A 117 -3.16 5.83 -9.55
C ARG A 117 -2.32 4.76 -8.89
N PHE A 118 -1.81 5.08 -7.72
CA PHE A 118 -1.24 4.08 -6.84
C PHE A 118 -2.32 3.58 -5.89
N VAL A 119 -2.32 2.29 -5.65
CA VAL A 119 -3.27 1.63 -4.75
C VAL A 119 -2.47 0.88 -3.69
N SER A 120 -2.90 0.96 -2.45
CA SER A 120 -2.36 0.14 -1.37
C SER A 120 -3.50 -0.54 -0.65
N SER A 121 -3.39 -1.85 -0.46
CA SER A 121 -4.25 -2.58 0.45
C SER A 121 -3.40 -3.03 1.61
N VAL A 122 -3.80 -2.62 2.82
CA VAL A 122 -3.09 -2.96 4.04
C VAL A 122 -3.99 -3.89 4.84
N CYS A 123 -3.48 -5.08 5.17
CA CYS A 123 -4.24 -6.07 5.94
C CYS A 123 -3.60 -6.25 7.31
N VAL A 124 -4.42 -6.23 8.35
CA VAL A 124 -4.00 -6.51 9.72
C VAL A 124 -4.67 -7.81 10.15
N CYS A 125 -3.87 -8.73 10.65
CA CYS A 125 -4.40 -9.99 11.21
C CYS A 125 -3.96 -10.10 12.66
N UNK A 126 -4.76 -10.40 13.56
CA UNK A 126 -4.52 -10.62 14.80
C UNK A 126 -4.37 -12.05 14.98
N PRO A 127 -3.80 -12.46 16.05
CA PRO A 127 -3.58 -13.90 16.28
C PRO A 127 -4.84 -14.71 16.58
N ASP A 128 -5.90 -14.06 16.97
CA ASP A 128 -7.17 -14.75 17.24
C ASP A 128 -7.96 -15.05 15.97
N GLY A 129 -7.40 -14.81 14.82
CA GLY A 129 -8.02 -15.12 13.53
C GLY A 129 -8.69 -13.94 12.84
N ARG A 130 -8.83 -12.81 13.53
CA ARG A 130 -9.46 -11.65 12.91
C ARG A 130 -8.50 -11.01 11.89
N CYS A 131 -9.06 -10.59 10.75
CA CYS A 131 -8.31 -9.85 9.74
C CYS A 131 -9.16 -8.71 9.23
N ALA A 132 -8.54 -7.59 8.94
CA ALA A 132 -9.21 -6.44 8.33
C ALA A 132 -8.29 -5.83 7.29
N THR A 133 -8.89 -5.33 6.23
CA THR A 133 -8.14 -4.74 5.12
C THR A 133 -8.58 -3.29 4.93
N PHE A 134 -7.61 -2.42 4.72
CA PHE A 134 -7.82 -0.99 4.56
C PHE A 134 -7.14 -0.56 3.28
N GLU A 135 -7.85 0.20 2.45
CA GLU A 135 -7.35 0.55 1.13
C GLU A 135 -7.16 2.04 1.00
N GLY A 136 -6.10 2.44 0.31
CA GLY A 136 -5.83 3.83 0.00
C GLY A 136 -5.48 3.97 -1.47
N VAL A 137 -5.93 5.07 -2.08
CA VAL A 137 -5.69 5.34 -3.49
C VAL A 137 -5.18 6.76 -3.63
N CYS A 138 -4.12 6.93 -4.41
CA CYS A 138 -3.58 8.25 -4.70
C CYS A 138 -3.60 8.45 -6.22
N PRO A 139 -4.49 9.31 -6.72
CA PRO A 139 -4.55 9.55 -8.16
C PRO A 139 -3.45 10.49 -8.62
N GLY A 140 -3.06 10.35 -9.88
CA GLY A 140 -2.02 11.16 -10.47
C GLY A 140 -1.84 10.85 -11.94
N ARG A 141 -0.61 11.01 -12.41
CA ARG A 141 -0.29 10.73 -13.81
C ARG A 141 1.17 10.29 -13.90
N ILE A 142 1.53 9.73 -15.04
CA ILE A 142 2.91 9.29 -15.30
C ILE A 142 3.61 10.36 -16.09
N GLY A 143 4.77 10.79 -15.61
CA GLY A 143 5.59 11.78 -16.30
C GLY A 143 6.30 11.19 -17.50
N PHE A 144 6.96 12.07 -18.25
CA PHE A 144 7.70 11.65 -19.45
C PHE A 144 9.13 11.25 -19.13
N VAL A 145 9.67 11.72 -18.03
CA VAL A 145 11.03 11.44 -17.61
C VAL A 145 11.06 11.24 -16.11
N ARG A 146 12.10 10.56 -15.65
CA ARG A 146 12.29 10.41 -14.20
C ARG A 146 12.61 11.75 -13.57
N ARG A 147 12.03 12.03 -12.40
CA ARG A 147 12.29 13.25 -11.65
C ARG A 147 12.42 12.90 -10.17
N GLY A 148 13.53 13.32 -9.57
CA GLY A 148 13.75 13.11 -8.15
C GLY A 148 14.42 11.79 -7.83
N THR A 149 14.88 11.68 -6.59
CA THR A 149 15.65 10.51 -6.16
C THR A 149 15.16 9.90 -4.85
N ASN A 150 14.13 10.48 -4.24
CA ASN A 150 13.59 9.92 -2.98
C ASN A 150 12.69 8.74 -3.27
N GLY A 151 12.46 7.93 -2.25
CA GLY A 151 11.51 6.82 -2.35
C GLY A 151 12.06 5.64 -3.13
N PHE A 152 11.18 4.91 -3.80
CA PHE A 152 11.54 3.69 -4.49
C PHE A 152 10.53 3.38 -5.59
N GLY A 153 10.78 2.32 -6.34
CA GLY A 153 9.83 1.85 -7.35
C GLY A 153 9.59 2.87 -8.44
N TYR A 154 8.32 3.13 -8.72
CA TYR A 154 7.91 4.05 -9.78
C TYR A 154 7.85 5.51 -9.30
N ASP A 155 8.31 5.79 -8.09
CA ASP A 155 8.20 7.14 -7.51
C ASP A 155 8.75 8.25 -8.44
N PRO A 156 9.86 8.04 -9.17
CA PRO A 156 10.34 9.13 -10.04
C PRO A 156 9.41 9.45 -11.21
N LEU A 157 8.49 8.56 -11.55
CA LEU A 157 7.60 8.76 -12.70
C LEU A 157 6.20 9.17 -12.29
N PHE A 158 5.81 9.00 -11.03
CA PHE A 158 4.43 9.23 -10.62
C PHE A 158 4.26 10.64 -10.05
N ILE A 159 3.36 11.40 -10.66
CA ILE A 159 3.08 12.78 -10.27
C ILE A 159 1.69 12.82 -9.67
N PRO A 160 1.58 12.95 -8.34
CA PRO A 160 0.23 12.97 -7.72
C PRO A 160 -0.53 14.24 -8.11
N ASP A 161 -1.85 14.12 -8.16
CA ASP A 161 -2.68 15.27 -8.54
C ASP A 161 -2.63 16.38 -7.49
N LYS A 162 -2.52 16.01 -6.22
CA LYS A 162 -2.55 16.97 -5.12
C LYS A 162 -1.41 16.70 -4.14
N VAL A 163 -1.03 17.74 -3.42
CA VAL A 163 -0.04 17.66 -2.34
C VAL A 163 -0.64 18.30 -1.10
N GLY A 164 -0.01 18.07 0.05
CA GLY A 164 -0.51 18.57 1.32
C GLY A 164 -1.52 17.61 1.93
N ILE A 165 -1.69 17.69 3.24
CA ILE A 165 -2.51 16.73 3.99
C ILE A 165 -3.96 16.80 3.51
N PRO A 166 -4.52 15.69 3.02
CA PRO A 166 -5.91 15.71 2.52
C PRO A 166 -6.89 16.15 3.59
N GLY A 167 -7.87 16.95 3.17
CA GLY A 167 -8.91 17.41 4.07
C GLY A 167 -8.52 18.58 4.95
N THR A 168 -7.35 19.15 4.75
CA THR A 168 -6.89 20.31 5.52
C THR A 168 -6.65 21.50 4.59
N GLU A 169 -6.39 22.64 5.19
CA GLU A 169 -6.06 23.86 4.42
C GLU A 169 -4.76 23.70 3.63
N ASP A 170 -3.91 22.75 4.03
CA ASP A 170 -2.65 22.53 3.35
C ASP A 170 -2.83 21.82 2.01
N ALA A 171 -3.96 21.14 1.82
CA ALA A 171 -4.19 20.39 0.58
C ALA A 171 -4.35 21.33 -0.60
N ARG A 172 -3.65 21.04 -1.69
CA ARG A 172 -3.67 21.91 -2.86
C ARG A 172 -3.31 21.14 -4.10
N GLU A 173 -3.62 21.69 -5.25
CA GLU A 173 -3.23 21.10 -6.52
C GLU A 173 -1.72 21.08 -6.65
N ASN A 174 -1.21 20.04 -7.26
CA ASN A 174 0.24 19.87 -7.47
C ASN A 174 0.65 20.63 -8.74
N THR A 175 0.60 21.96 -8.67
CA THR A 175 0.83 22.80 -9.84
C THR A 175 2.27 22.79 -10.31
N GLN A 176 3.22 22.42 -9.43
CA GLN A 176 4.62 22.31 -9.80
C GLN A 176 4.96 20.98 -10.45
N GLY A 177 3.99 20.05 -10.48
CA GLY A 177 4.21 18.76 -11.09
C GLY A 177 5.28 17.93 -10.41
N ARG A 178 5.38 18.02 -9.09
CA ARG A 178 6.41 17.28 -8.34
C ARG A 178 6.05 15.79 -8.32
N SER A 179 7.03 14.96 -8.64
CA SER A 179 6.84 13.52 -8.56
C SER A 179 6.93 13.06 -7.08
N TYR A 180 6.46 11.84 -6.82
CA TYR A 180 6.65 11.24 -5.48
C TYR A 180 8.13 11.32 -5.06
N ALA A 181 9.05 11.11 -6.01
CA ALA A 181 10.48 11.10 -5.69
C ALA A 181 11.04 12.49 -5.42
N GLU A 182 10.27 13.53 -5.70
CA GLU A 182 10.66 14.90 -5.38
C GLU A 182 10.06 15.40 -4.08
N LEU A 183 9.23 14.58 -3.43
CA LEU A 183 8.64 14.92 -2.14
C LEU A 183 9.52 14.40 -1.02
N SER A 184 9.48 15.05 0.13
CA SER A 184 10.11 14.49 1.30
C SER A 184 9.32 13.27 1.76
N ALA A 185 9.92 12.47 2.64
CA ALA A 185 9.22 11.31 3.18
C ALA A 185 7.91 11.72 3.86
N GLU A 186 7.94 12.81 4.61
CA GLU A 186 6.74 13.28 5.32
C GLU A 186 5.70 13.79 4.34
N GLU A 187 6.11 14.51 3.32
CA GLU A 187 5.17 14.99 2.29
C GLU A 187 4.51 13.82 1.58
N LYS A 188 5.29 12.79 1.25
CA LYS A 188 4.73 11.62 0.58
C LYS A 188 3.77 10.87 1.48
N ASP A 189 4.17 10.62 2.74
CA ASP A 189 3.31 9.87 3.67
C ASP A 189 1.96 10.54 3.84
N ALA A 190 1.92 11.86 3.79
CA ALA A 190 0.67 12.61 3.99
C ALA A 190 -0.35 12.33 2.89
N ILE A 191 0.09 12.02 1.69
CA ILE A 191 -0.80 11.93 0.53
C ILE A 191 -0.80 10.57 -0.15
N SER A 192 0.19 9.72 0.14
CA SER A 192 0.39 8.51 -0.65
C SER A 192 -0.72 7.49 -0.40
N HIS A 193 -0.81 6.55 -1.33
CA HIS A 193 -1.71 5.41 -1.23
C HIS A 193 -1.53 4.68 0.11
N ARG A 194 -0.29 4.39 0.48
CA ARG A 194 -0.01 3.69 1.74
C ARG A 194 -0.35 4.57 2.93
N GLY A 195 -0.02 5.86 2.86
CA GLY A 195 -0.39 6.80 3.94
C GLY A 195 -1.89 6.88 4.14
N ARG A 196 -2.65 6.88 3.04
CA ARG A 196 -4.11 6.93 3.13
C ARG A 196 -4.70 5.64 3.68
N ALA A 197 -4.16 4.50 3.26
CA ALA A 197 -4.62 3.21 3.81
C ALA A 197 -4.35 3.15 5.31
N MET A 198 -3.18 3.61 5.73
CA MET A 198 -2.81 3.58 7.14
C MET A 198 -3.63 4.58 7.96
N ALA A 199 -3.99 5.72 7.37
CA ALA A 199 -4.85 6.68 8.06
C ALA A 199 -6.23 6.08 8.30
N LEU A 200 -6.75 5.36 7.31
CA LEU A 200 -8.03 4.67 7.47
C LEU A 200 -7.93 3.61 8.56
N MET A 201 -6.84 2.86 8.55
CA MET A 201 -6.61 1.86 9.58
C MET A 201 -6.60 2.52 10.98
N ALA A 202 -5.93 3.66 11.10
CA ALA A 202 -5.84 4.34 12.40
C ALA A 202 -7.22 4.71 12.93
N ARG A 203 -8.12 5.15 12.03
CA ARG A 203 -9.47 5.54 12.45
C ARG A 203 -10.32 4.35 12.87
N ARG A 204 -10.04 3.16 12.36
CA ARG A 204 -10.92 2.01 12.54
C ARG A 204 -10.32 0.88 13.36
N LEU A 205 -9.05 0.97 13.72
CA LEU A 205 -8.37 -0.15 14.37
C LEU A 205 -9.02 -0.50 15.70
N GLU A 206 -9.36 0.49 16.52
CA GLU A 206 -9.95 0.22 17.82
C GLU A 206 -11.29 -0.49 17.66
N MET A 207 -12.09 -0.05 16.70
CA MET A 207 -13.40 -0.67 16.45
C MET A 207 -13.22 -2.12 16.02
N PHE A 208 -12.25 -2.38 15.15
CA PHE A 208 -11.93 -3.73 14.70
C PHE A 208 -11.51 -4.60 15.88
N LEU A 209 -10.63 -4.08 16.73
CA LEU A 209 -10.13 -4.87 17.87
C LEU A 209 -11.22 -5.15 18.89
N ALA A 210 -12.21 -4.26 19.01
CA ALA A 210 -13.29 -4.44 19.98
C ALA A 210 -14.39 -5.39 19.50
N ASP A 211 -14.38 -5.79 18.23
CA ASP A 211 -15.45 -6.62 17.67
C ASP A 211 -15.17 -8.09 17.95
N GLU A 212 -15.64 -8.54 19.12
CA GLU A 212 -15.39 -9.90 19.56
C GLU A 212 -16.16 -10.95 18.76
N SER A 213 -17.13 -10.53 17.97
CA SER A 213 -17.87 -11.47 17.15
C SER A 213 -17.03 -12.14 16.08
N LEU A 214 -15.87 -11.55 15.79
CA LEU A 214 -14.96 -12.08 14.76
C LEU A 214 -13.99 -13.11 15.30
N VAL A 215 -13.87 -13.21 16.62
CA VAL A 215 -12.91 -14.14 17.23
C VAL A 215 -13.39 -15.57 16.99
N GLY A 216 -12.48 -16.41 16.51
CA GLY A 216 -12.78 -17.81 16.26
C GLY A 216 -13.33 -18.13 14.89
N MET A 217 -13.59 -17.12 14.09
CA MET A 217 -14.00 -17.36 12.70
C MET A 217 -12.81 -17.82 11.86
N THR A 218 -13.11 -18.50 10.77
CA THR A 218 -12.05 -18.74 9.79
C THR A 218 -11.56 -17.39 9.27
N SER A 219 -10.34 -17.37 8.78
CA SER A 219 -9.76 -16.14 8.28
C SER A 219 -10.61 -15.49 7.20
N GLY A 220 -11.13 -16.29 6.28
CA GLY A 220 -11.96 -15.76 5.21
C GLY A 220 -13.27 -15.18 5.72
N GLU A 221 -13.91 -15.88 6.64
CA GLU A 221 -15.17 -15.41 7.22
C GLU A 221 -14.97 -14.11 7.99
N ALA A 222 -13.91 -14.05 8.79
CA ALA A 222 -13.62 -12.85 9.56
C ALA A 222 -13.35 -11.66 8.66
N TRP A 223 -12.57 -11.89 7.60
CA TRP A 223 -12.24 -10.83 6.67
C TRP A 223 -13.49 -10.26 6.00
N LEU A 224 -14.39 -11.14 5.55
CA LEU A 224 -15.61 -10.68 4.89
C LEU A 224 -16.50 -9.89 5.84
N GLN A 225 -16.59 -10.35 7.08
CA GLN A 225 -17.43 -9.68 8.05
C GLN A 225 -16.88 -8.31 8.42
N VAL A 226 -15.58 -8.20 8.60
CA VAL A 226 -14.95 -6.91 8.90
C VAL A 226 -15.18 -5.94 7.73
N ARG A 227 -15.01 -6.42 6.51
CA ARG A 227 -15.20 -5.61 5.33
C ARG A 227 -16.62 -5.04 5.26
N ARG A 228 -17.62 -5.87 5.56
CA ARG A 228 -19.01 -5.41 5.57
C ARG A 228 -19.24 -4.36 6.66
N SER A 229 -18.73 -4.62 7.87
CA SER A 229 -18.90 -3.68 8.98
C SER A 229 -18.30 -2.33 8.67
N LEU A 230 -17.12 -2.30 8.08
CA LEU A 230 -16.46 -1.05 7.77
C LEU A 230 -17.23 -0.26 6.72
N LYS A 231 -17.80 -0.93 5.74
CA LYS A 231 -18.60 -0.26 4.73
C LYS A 231 -19.85 0.38 5.33
N GLN A 232 -20.44 -0.29 6.31
CA GLN A 232 -21.65 0.24 6.97
C GLN A 232 -21.35 1.44 7.84
N LYS A 233 -20.22 1.40 8.56
CA LYS A 233 -19.93 2.42 9.58
C LYS A 233 -19.20 3.64 9.01
N ASP A 234 -18.65 3.52 7.83
CA ASP A 234 -17.92 4.62 7.21
C ASP A 234 -18.29 4.72 5.74
N PRO A 235 -19.53 5.06 5.45
CA PRO A 235 -19.92 5.28 4.07
C PRO A 235 -19.12 6.45 3.53
N GLU A 236 -18.82 6.48 2.26
CA GLU A 236 -17.93 7.47 1.65
C GLU A 236 -18.19 8.90 2.02
#